data_60a942c140359b715436d08d2223c488
#
_entry.id   60a942c140359b715436d08d2223c488
#
_cell.length_a   1.000
_cell.length_b   1.000
_cell.length_c   1.000
_cell.angle_alpha   90.00
_cell.angle_beta   90.00
_cell.angle_gamma   90.00
#
_symmetry.space_group_name_H-M   'P 1'
#
loop_
_entity.id
_entity.type
_entity.pdbx_description
1 polymer ?
#
loop_
_entity_poly.entity_id
_entity_poly.type
_entity_poly.pdbx_seq_one_letter_code
_entity_poly.pdbx_strand_id
1 'polypeptide(L)'
;MIFKEKQNRILSVTVKVLNNYDNYKLKDMDKGDKNMKYAAKAWKETEGASLRNFNEQAQIDSVNGALALRPQIETIIDQIWEEGFDGIYFIGIGGTYASSMQVEVYMRGRSKLPIYVENAAEFLTTGNKRFTEKSVVIYSSVSGNTKEMVQLVDRVHEIGARVFAFIDTPDSILTQPDKQDYLILYPMNEQLKFYMTANYLMYKNGEFDEYDRYNKEMETYLADA
;
A
#
# COMPACT_ATOMS: atom_id res chain seq x y z
N MET A 1 0.60 27.69 -2.12
CA MET A 1 -0.23 27.86 -0.91
C MET A 1 -1.43 26.91 -0.87
N ILE A 2 -2.22 26.80 -1.90
CA ILE A 2 -3.40 25.91 -2.00
C ILE A 2 -3.04 24.40 -1.96
N PHE A 3 -1.88 23.99 -2.48
CA PHE A 3 -1.41 22.61 -2.48
C PHE A 3 -0.99 22.13 -1.07
N LYS A 4 -0.39 23.02 -0.29
CA LYS A 4 0.03 22.76 1.09
C LYS A 4 -1.15 22.50 2.04
N GLU A 5 -2.26 23.21 1.82
CA GLU A 5 -3.50 23.00 2.57
C GLU A 5 -4.20 21.68 2.22
N LYS A 6 -4.12 21.24 0.97
CA LYS A 6 -4.73 19.97 0.54
C LYS A 6 -3.94 18.74 1.00
N GLN A 7 -2.61 18.78 0.99
CA GLN A 7 -1.77 17.68 1.50
C GLN A 7 -1.89 17.54 3.02
N ASN A 8 -1.86 18.65 3.75
CA ASN A 8 -2.14 18.64 5.19
C ASN A 8 -3.55 18.14 5.51
N ARG A 9 -4.52 18.36 4.62
CA ARG A 9 -5.86 17.77 4.75
C ARG A 9 -5.89 16.26 4.61
N ILE A 10 -5.05 15.66 3.77
CA ILE A 10 -5.09 14.21 3.49
C ILE A 10 -4.32 13.44 4.56
N LEU A 11 -3.15 13.92 4.98
CA LEU A 11 -2.46 13.40 6.19
C LEU A 11 -3.33 13.59 7.44
N SER A 12 -3.95 14.77 7.57
CA SER A 12 -4.91 15.02 8.67
C SER A 12 -6.17 14.16 8.53
N VAL A 13 -6.55 13.70 7.34
CA VAL A 13 -7.70 12.80 7.16
C VAL A 13 -7.31 11.36 7.48
N THR A 14 -6.12 10.89 7.12
CA THR A 14 -5.68 9.53 7.49
C THR A 14 -5.37 9.45 8.99
N VAL A 15 -4.67 10.42 9.55
CA VAL A 15 -4.42 10.51 11.00
C VAL A 15 -5.68 10.96 11.76
N LYS A 16 -6.54 11.84 11.20
CA LYS A 16 -7.84 12.17 11.78
C LYS A 16 -8.90 11.10 11.59
N VAL A 17 -8.81 10.24 10.60
CA VAL A 17 -9.67 9.04 10.55
C VAL A 17 -9.27 8.08 11.65
N LEU A 18 -7.99 7.93 11.97
CA LEU A 18 -7.55 7.14 13.13
C LEU A 18 -7.90 7.85 14.45
N ASN A 19 -7.62 9.15 14.59
CA ASN A 19 -7.95 9.93 15.80
C ASN A 19 -9.42 10.41 15.86
N ASN A 20 -10.14 10.56 14.73
CA ASN A 20 -11.57 10.86 14.73
C ASN A 20 -12.44 9.63 14.92
N TYR A 21 -11.92 8.41 14.78
CA TYR A 21 -12.67 7.24 15.23
C TYR A 21 -13.00 7.37 16.72
N ASP A 22 -12.09 7.90 17.51
CA ASP A 22 -12.32 8.17 18.93
C ASP A 22 -13.16 9.44 19.16
N ASN A 23 -12.93 10.52 18.42
CA ASN A 23 -13.67 11.78 18.55
C ASN A 23 -15.06 11.76 17.87
N TYR A 24 -15.26 10.99 16.80
CA TYR A 24 -16.59 10.76 16.22
C TYR A 24 -17.47 9.99 17.18
N LYS A 25 -16.94 8.99 17.87
CA LYS A 25 -17.65 8.26 18.93
C LYS A 25 -18.03 9.15 20.12
N LEU A 26 -17.20 10.10 20.52
CA LEU A 26 -17.44 10.92 21.69
C LEU A 26 -18.45 12.04 21.47
N LYS A 27 -18.55 12.63 20.27
CA LYS A 27 -19.51 13.73 19.99
C LYS A 27 -20.89 13.29 19.58
N ASP A 28 -21.04 12.12 18.91
CA ASP A 28 -22.34 11.57 18.56
C ASP A 28 -22.95 10.68 19.66
N MET A 29 -22.15 10.29 20.65
CA MET A 29 -22.62 9.52 21.82
C MET A 29 -23.59 10.30 22.73
N ASP A 30 -23.64 11.62 22.63
CA ASP A 30 -24.54 12.44 23.45
C ASP A 30 -25.96 12.58 22.87
N LYS A 31 -26.21 11.99 21.69
CA LYS A 31 -27.53 12.06 21.00
C LYS A 31 -28.36 10.77 21.01
N GLY A 32 -28.26 9.98 22.07
CA GLY A 32 -29.40 9.13 22.45
C GLY A 32 -29.58 7.78 21.78
N ASP A 33 -28.61 7.25 21.00
CA ASP A 33 -28.72 5.89 20.47
C ASP A 33 -28.25 4.85 21.51
N LYS A 34 -29.23 4.11 22.05
CA LYS A 34 -28.97 3.06 23.05
C LYS A 34 -28.02 1.97 22.55
N ASN A 35 -28.01 1.69 21.24
CA ASN A 35 -27.14 0.68 20.64
C ASN A 35 -25.65 1.12 20.58
N MET A 36 -25.39 2.42 20.37
CA MET A 36 -24.02 2.95 20.46
C MET A 36 -23.50 2.99 21.90
N LYS A 37 -24.39 3.26 22.89
CA LYS A 37 -24.00 3.16 24.32
C LYS A 37 -23.60 1.74 24.72
N TYR A 38 -24.24 0.72 24.15
CA TYR A 38 -23.85 -0.67 24.38
C TYR A 38 -22.50 -1.03 23.77
N ALA A 39 -22.24 -0.60 22.55
CA ALA A 39 -20.94 -0.83 21.89
C ALA A 39 -19.79 -0.13 22.63
N ALA A 40 -19.97 1.14 23.01
CA ALA A 40 -18.97 1.91 23.76
C ALA A 40 -18.73 1.38 25.17
N LYS A 41 -19.78 0.88 25.83
CA LYS A 41 -19.68 0.26 27.15
C LYS A 41 -18.94 -1.07 27.07
N ALA A 42 -19.28 -1.93 26.12
CA ALA A 42 -18.58 -3.18 25.87
C ALA A 42 -17.07 -2.96 25.56
N TRP A 43 -16.75 -1.91 24.84
CA TRP A 43 -15.36 -1.53 24.56
C TRP A 43 -14.59 -1.15 25.83
N LYS A 44 -15.17 -0.32 26.70
CA LYS A 44 -14.53 0.10 27.95
C LYS A 44 -14.43 -1.03 28.99
N GLU A 45 -15.42 -1.92 29.02
CA GLU A 45 -15.46 -3.03 29.96
C GLU A 45 -14.52 -4.19 29.60
N THR A 46 -14.12 -4.29 28.33
CA THR A 46 -13.25 -5.39 27.86
C THR A 46 -11.76 -5.05 27.89
N GLU A 47 -11.37 -3.82 28.26
CA GLU A 47 -9.95 -3.38 28.33
C GLU A 47 -9.08 -3.92 27.17
N GLY A 48 -9.56 -3.76 25.94
CA GLY A 48 -8.87 -4.25 24.75
C GLY A 48 -9.08 -5.74 24.41
N ALA A 49 -9.75 -6.51 25.25
CA ALA A 49 -10.08 -7.91 24.95
C ALA A 49 -11.06 -8.07 23.77
N SER A 50 -11.72 -6.99 23.34
CA SER A 50 -12.56 -6.95 22.13
C SER A 50 -11.78 -7.01 20.83
N LEU A 51 -10.51 -6.62 20.84
CA LEU A 51 -9.59 -6.75 19.70
C LEU A 51 -8.79 -8.03 19.87
N ARG A 52 -9.28 -9.12 19.31
CA ARG A 52 -8.52 -10.38 19.33
C ARG A 52 -7.14 -10.15 18.76
N ASN A 53 -6.12 -10.51 19.54
CA ASN A 53 -4.72 -10.44 19.15
C ASN A 53 -4.19 -9.03 18.83
N PHE A 54 -4.81 -7.96 19.35
CA PHE A 54 -4.21 -6.64 19.24
C PHE A 54 -2.90 -6.60 20.04
N ASN A 55 -1.84 -6.22 19.38
CA ASN A 55 -0.52 -6.03 19.95
C ASN A 55 0.02 -4.68 19.47
N GLU A 56 0.03 -3.70 20.36
CA GLU A 56 0.48 -2.33 20.07
C GLU A 56 1.92 -2.32 19.54
N GLN A 57 2.83 -3.04 20.20
CA GLN A 57 4.22 -3.11 19.76
C GLN A 57 4.35 -3.69 18.36
N ALA A 58 3.58 -4.72 18.02
CA ALA A 58 3.58 -5.29 16.68
C ALA A 58 3.09 -4.29 15.61
N GLN A 59 2.16 -3.38 15.95
CA GLN A 59 1.75 -2.31 15.04
C GLN A 59 2.86 -1.29 14.83
N ILE A 60 3.51 -0.85 15.91
CA ILE A 60 4.66 0.05 15.87
C ILE A 60 5.79 -0.58 15.03
N ASP A 61 6.14 -1.83 15.30
CA ASP A 61 7.17 -2.57 14.58
C ASP A 61 6.83 -2.71 13.09
N SER A 62 5.55 -2.94 12.76
CA SER A 62 5.06 -3.01 11.38
C SER A 62 5.26 -1.69 10.63
N VAL A 63 4.95 -0.57 11.25
CA VAL A 63 5.17 0.76 10.66
C VAL A 63 6.65 1.06 10.49
N ASN A 64 7.44 0.88 11.55
CA ASN A 64 8.89 1.13 11.51
C ASN A 64 9.60 0.21 10.52
N GLY A 65 9.20 -1.07 10.46
CA GLY A 65 9.72 -2.02 9.49
C GLY A 65 9.43 -1.61 8.05
N ALA A 66 8.20 -1.10 7.77
CA ALA A 66 7.86 -0.60 6.46
C ALA A 66 8.65 0.66 6.09
N LEU A 67 8.80 1.61 7.01
CA LEU A 67 9.61 2.83 6.78
C LEU A 67 11.07 2.52 6.47
N ALA A 68 11.64 1.51 7.12
CA ALA A 68 13.01 1.05 6.88
C ALA A 68 13.23 0.48 5.47
N LEU A 69 12.17 0.10 4.76
CA LEU A 69 12.24 -0.40 3.37
C LEU A 69 12.37 0.71 2.33
N ARG A 70 12.16 1.98 2.69
CA ARG A 70 12.17 3.10 1.75
C ARG A 70 13.42 3.12 0.85
N PRO A 71 14.66 3.03 1.35
CA PRO A 71 15.84 3.04 0.48
C PRO A 71 15.88 1.88 -0.53
N GLN A 72 15.34 0.74 -0.15
CA GLN A 72 15.22 -0.42 -1.05
C GLN A 72 14.18 -0.17 -2.15
N ILE A 73 13.02 0.38 -1.78
CA ILE A 73 11.97 0.77 -2.72
C ILE A 73 12.51 1.79 -3.72
N GLU A 74 13.18 2.84 -3.23
CA GLU A 74 13.80 3.89 -4.06
C GLU A 74 14.79 3.29 -5.05
N THR A 75 15.69 2.41 -4.60
CA THR A 75 16.68 1.75 -5.46
C THR A 75 16.02 0.92 -6.56
N ILE A 76 14.98 0.15 -6.23
CA ILE A 76 14.27 -0.67 -7.22
C ILE A 76 13.53 0.22 -8.23
N ILE A 77 12.86 1.26 -7.75
CA ILE A 77 12.17 2.20 -8.64
C ILE A 77 13.16 2.94 -9.54
N ASP A 78 14.35 3.30 -9.06
CA ASP A 78 15.40 3.89 -9.89
C ASP A 78 15.80 2.95 -11.03
N GLN A 79 15.99 1.67 -10.77
CA GLN A 79 16.27 0.67 -11.78
C GLN A 79 15.15 0.55 -12.82
N ILE A 80 13.89 0.42 -12.33
CA ILE A 80 12.70 0.37 -13.19
C ILE A 80 12.61 1.62 -14.07
N TRP A 81 12.95 2.79 -13.51
CA TRP A 81 12.92 4.07 -14.21
C TRP A 81 13.97 4.16 -15.31
N GLU A 82 15.20 3.72 -15.03
CA GLU A 82 16.32 3.69 -15.98
C GLU A 82 16.07 2.71 -17.13
N GLU A 83 15.46 1.56 -16.84
CA GLU A 83 15.10 0.56 -17.85
C GLU A 83 13.90 1.00 -18.71
N GLY A 84 13.09 1.93 -18.19
CA GLY A 84 11.91 2.46 -18.85
C GLY A 84 10.71 1.52 -18.74
N PHE A 85 9.53 2.10 -18.85
CA PHE A 85 8.24 1.40 -18.85
C PHE A 85 7.18 2.18 -19.61
N ASP A 86 6.11 1.52 -20.03
CA ASP A 86 4.94 2.13 -20.69
C ASP A 86 3.69 2.13 -19.81
N GLY A 87 3.68 1.34 -18.75
CA GLY A 87 2.60 1.29 -17.76
C GLY A 87 3.01 0.58 -16.49
N ILE A 88 2.49 1.05 -15.36
CA ILE A 88 2.67 0.43 -14.04
C ILE A 88 1.32 -0.12 -13.60
N TYR A 89 1.31 -1.40 -13.26
CA TYR A 89 0.13 -2.14 -12.89
C TYR A 89 0.22 -2.61 -11.44
N PHE A 90 -0.59 -2.05 -10.56
CA PHE A 90 -0.77 -2.60 -9.23
C PHE A 90 -1.79 -3.73 -9.30
N ILE A 91 -1.33 -4.97 -9.21
CA ILE A 91 -2.20 -6.15 -9.35
C ILE A 91 -2.24 -6.91 -8.03
N GLY A 92 -3.44 -7.26 -7.60
CA GLY A 92 -3.63 -8.01 -6.36
C GLY A 92 -4.88 -8.88 -6.38
N ILE A 93 -5.10 -9.60 -5.28
CA ILE A 93 -6.31 -10.38 -5.07
C ILE A 93 -6.75 -10.26 -3.61
N GLY A 94 -8.05 -10.18 -3.34
CA GLY A 94 -8.57 -10.00 -1.99
C GLY A 94 -8.08 -8.71 -1.33
N GLY A 95 -7.47 -8.80 -0.15
CA GLY A 95 -6.98 -7.65 0.62
C GLY A 95 -5.91 -6.84 -0.12
N THR A 96 -4.99 -7.50 -0.81
CA THR A 96 -3.91 -6.83 -1.57
C THR A 96 -4.47 -6.06 -2.77
N TYR A 97 -5.54 -6.54 -3.40
CA TYR A 97 -6.26 -5.79 -4.43
C TYR A 97 -6.93 -4.54 -3.85
N ALA A 98 -7.55 -4.65 -2.66
CA ALA A 98 -8.15 -3.49 -1.99
C ALA A 98 -7.10 -2.42 -1.66
N SER A 99 -5.89 -2.81 -1.25
CA SER A 99 -4.77 -1.90 -1.02
C SER A 99 -4.30 -1.23 -2.32
N SER A 100 -4.27 -1.97 -3.42
CA SER A 100 -3.93 -1.44 -4.75
C SER A 100 -4.95 -0.39 -5.22
N MET A 101 -6.25 -0.60 -4.99
CA MET A 101 -7.28 0.41 -5.33
C MET A 101 -7.09 1.74 -4.59
N GLN A 102 -6.55 1.71 -3.36
CA GLN A 102 -6.24 2.94 -2.62
C GLN A 102 -5.12 3.74 -3.32
N VAL A 103 -4.11 3.05 -3.85
CA VAL A 103 -3.03 3.69 -4.62
C VAL A 103 -3.58 4.37 -5.88
N GLU A 104 -4.50 3.72 -6.59
CA GLU A 104 -5.14 4.31 -7.76
C GLU A 104 -5.85 5.62 -7.42
N VAL A 105 -6.70 5.59 -6.38
CA VAL A 105 -7.41 6.79 -5.92
C VAL A 105 -6.43 7.89 -5.50
N TYR A 106 -5.35 7.51 -4.81
CA TYR A 106 -4.32 8.44 -4.37
C TYR A 106 -3.58 9.10 -5.52
N MET A 107 -3.17 8.33 -6.54
CA MET A 107 -2.39 8.82 -7.67
C MET A 107 -3.23 9.51 -8.75
N ARG A 108 -4.47 9.07 -8.99
CA ARG A 108 -5.35 9.57 -10.06
C ARG A 108 -5.46 11.10 -10.11
N GLY A 109 -5.49 11.75 -8.97
CA GLY A 109 -5.59 13.22 -8.87
C GLY A 109 -4.24 13.95 -8.76
N ARG A 110 -3.12 13.23 -8.79
CA ARG A 110 -1.78 13.76 -8.50
C ARG A 110 -0.75 13.48 -9.55
N SER A 111 -0.93 12.43 -10.33
CA SER A 111 0.06 11.93 -11.27
C SER A 111 -0.52 11.79 -12.68
N LYS A 112 0.33 11.99 -13.67
CA LYS A 112 0.08 11.70 -15.09
C LYS A 112 0.67 10.37 -15.51
N LEU A 113 1.35 9.67 -14.60
CA LEU A 113 1.89 8.35 -14.89
C LEU A 113 0.78 7.39 -15.31
N PRO A 114 1.05 6.50 -16.28
CA PRO A 114 0.10 5.48 -16.72
C PRO A 114 0.00 4.37 -15.66
N ILE A 115 -0.80 4.61 -14.62
CA ILE A 115 -1.04 3.69 -13.50
C ILE A 115 -2.36 2.97 -13.73
N TYR A 116 -2.33 1.66 -13.57
CA TYR A 116 -3.48 0.77 -13.69
C TYR A 116 -3.60 -0.09 -12.45
N VAL A 117 -4.82 -0.41 -12.04
CA VAL A 117 -5.10 -1.33 -10.92
C VAL A 117 -6.02 -2.43 -11.40
N GLU A 118 -5.58 -3.66 -11.23
CA GLU A 118 -6.25 -4.85 -11.76
C GLU A 118 -6.42 -5.90 -10.66
N ASN A 119 -7.50 -6.66 -10.77
CA ASN A 119 -7.65 -7.89 -10.01
C ASN A 119 -6.92 -9.03 -10.74
N ALA A 120 -6.11 -9.81 -10.03
CA ALA A 120 -5.30 -10.85 -10.65
C ALA A 120 -6.13 -11.90 -11.41
N ALA A 121 -7.27 -12.34 -10.86
CA ALA A 121 -8.13 -13.32 -11.51
C ALA A 121 -8.83 -12.75 -12.76
N GLU A 122 -9.22 -11.47 -12.71
CA GLU A 122 -9.81 -10.78 -13.88
C GLU A 122 -8.76 -10.57 -14.96
N PHE A 123 -7.57 -10.11 -14.60
CA PHE A 123 -6.46 -9.94 -15.54
C PHE A 123 -6.10 -11.25 -16.27
N LEU A 124 -6.02 -12.36 -15.54
CA LEU A 124 -5.75 -13.67 -16.13
C LEU A 124 -6.84 -14.13 -17.12
N THR A 125 -8.08 -13.71 -16.90
CA THR A 125 -9.23 -14.13 -17.70
C THR A 125 -9.45 -13.23 -18.91
N THR A 126 -9.37 -11.91 -18.72
CA THR A 126 -9.74 -10.92 -19.74
C THR A 126 -8.54 -10.27 -20.41
N GLY A 127 -7.40 -10.22 -19.72
CA GLY A 127 -6.22 -9.47 -20.11
C GLY A 127 -6.45 -7.95 -20.12
N ASN A 128 -5.42 -7.21 -20.48
CA ASN A 128 -5.50 -5.78 -20.73
C ASN A 128 -4.72 -5.42 -21.99
N LYS A 129 -5.38 -4.83 -22.98
CA LYS A 129 -4.75 -4.48 -24.29
C LYS A 129 -3.63 -3.42 -24.17
N ARG A 130 -3.54 -2.71 -23.05
CA ARG A 130 -2.47 -1.74 -22.78
C ARG A 130 -1.26 -2.40 -22.11
N PHE A 131 -1.39 -3.65 -21.69
CA PHE A 131 -0.31 -4.40 -21.06
C PHE A 131 0.64 -4.93 -22.15
N THR A 132 1.93 -4.59 -22.03
CA THR A 132 2.96 -4.94 -23.01
C THR A 132 4.19 -5.52 -22.31
N GLU A 133 5.19 -5.92 -23.09
CA GLU A 133 6.51 -6.35 -22.60
C GLU A 133 7.29 -5.26 -21.84
N LYS A 134 6.87 -3.99 -21.96
CA LYS A 134 7.46 -2.88 -21.21
C LYS A 134 6.69 -2.53 -19.93
N SER A 135 5.60 -3.21 -19.67
CA SER A 135 4.81 -2.99 -18.46
C SER A 135 5.55 -3.50 -17.22
N VAL A 136 5.25 -2.91 -16.07
CA VAL A 136 5.75 -3.35 -14.76
C VAL A 136 4.57 -3.66 -13.85
N VAL A 137 4.55 -4.85 -13.30
CA VAL A 137 3.56 -5.25 -12.28
C VAL A 137 4.15 -5.06 -10.89
N ILE A 138 3.46 -4.31 -10.05
CA ILE A 138 3.78 -4.16 -8.62
C ILE A 138 2.71 -4.89 -7.83
N TYR A 139 3.12 -5.81 -6.98
CA TYR A 139 2.18 -6.59 -6.19
C TYR A 139 2.68 -6.94 -4.79
N SER A 140 1.75 -7.34 -3.95
CA SER A 140 2.04 -7.87 -2.63
C SER A 140 1.40 -9.25 -2.45
N SER A 141 2.09 -10.13 -1.73
CA SER A 141 1.57 -11.43 -1.33
C SER A 141 2.09 -11.83 0.04
N VAL A 142 1.19 -12.00 1.00
CA VAL A 142 1.58 -12.45 2.35
C VAL A 142 2.10 -13.88 2.30
N SER A 143 1.36 -14.80 1.69
CA SER A 143 1.73 -16.21 1.64
C SER A 143 2.80 -16.55 0.60
N GLY A 144 2.94 -15.72 -0.46
CA GLY A 144 3.78 -16.01 -1.60
C GLY A 144 3.38 -17.27 -2.41
N ASN A 145 2.20 -17.84 -2.13
CA ASN A 145 1.72 -19.10 -2.71
C ASN A 145 0.29 -19.01 -3.30
N THR A 146 -0.30 -17.81 -3.33
CA THR A 146 -1.65 -17.63 -3.89
C THR A 146 -1.64 -18.02 -5.36
N LYS A 147 -2.49 -18.98 -5.72
CA LYS A 147 -2.50 -19.61 -7.04
C LYS A 147 -2.63 -18.58 -8.17
N GLU A 148 -3.55 -17.65 -8.05
CA GLU A 148 -3.79 -16.61 -9.05
C GLU A 148 -2.58 -15.67 -9.19
N MET A 149 -1.87 -15.39 -8.10
CA MET A 149 -0.66 -14.57 -8.15
C MET A 149 0.51 -15.31 -8.81
N VAL A 150 0.64 -16.61 -8.56
CA VAL A 150 1.65 -17.45 -9.26
C VAL A 150 1.37 -17.48 -10.76
N GLN A 151 0.14 -17.74 -11.14
CA GLN A 151 -0.28 -17.75 -12.56
C GLN A 151 -0.12 -16.36 -13.21
N LEU A 152 -0.40 -15.29 -12.46
CA LEU A 152 -0.18 -13.91 -12.91
C LEU A 152 1.29 -13.67 -13.26
N VAL A 153 2.20 -14.02 -12.35
CA VAL A 153 3.64 -13.84 -12.55
C VAL A 153 4.13 -14.63 -13.77
N ASP A 154 3.70 -15.89 -13.91
CA ASP A 154 4.01 -16.69 -15.08
C ASP A 154 3.54 -16.01 -16.38
N ARG A 155 2.31 -15.51 -16.37
CA ARG A 155 1.74 -14.79 -17.52
C ARG A 155 2.45 -13.48 -17.84
N VAL A 156 2.86 -12.74 -16.82
CA VAL A 156 3.64 -11.48 -16.97
C VAL A 156 4.98 -11.77 -17.62
N HIS A 157 5.70 -12.79 -17.15
CA HIS A 157 6.98 -13.19 -17.72
C HIS A 157 6.85 -13.79 -19.14
N GLU A 158 5.78 -14.54 -19.43
CA GLU A 158 5.48 -15.00 -20.81
C GLU A 158 5.34 -13.84 -21.80
N ILE A 159 4.79 -12.70 -21.36
CA ILE A 159 4.67 -11.49 -22.19
C ILE A 159 6.01 -10.75 -22.31
N GLY A 160 6.96 -11.00 -21.40
CA GLY A 160 8.25 -10.31 -21.30
C GLY A 160 8.21 -9.07 -20.41
N ALA A 161 7.14 -8.87 -19.67
CA ALA A 161 7.01 -7.79 -18.70
C ALA A 161 7.69 -8.16 -17.37
N ARG A 162 7.85 -7.17 -16.50
CA ARG A 162 8.62 -7.30 -15.24
C ARG A 162 7.70 -7.25 -14.02
N VAL A 163 8.17 -7.85 -12.92
CA VAL A 163 7.46 -7.83 -11.64
C VAL A 163 8.30 -7.21 -10.52
N PHE A 164 7.67 -6.39 -9.69
CA PHE A 164 8.19 -5.92 -8.42
C PHE A 164 7.31 -6.46 -7.29
N ALA A 165 7.84 -7.37 -6.52
CA ALA A 165 7.12 -8.13 -5.50
C ALA A 165 7.45 -7.68 -4.08
N PHE A 166 6.41 -7.60 -3.24
CA PHE A 166 6.52 -7.53 -1.78
C PHE A 166 5.97 -8.82 -1.20
N ILE A 167 6.80 -9.66 -0.58
CA ILE A 167 6.42 -10.98 -0.09
C ILE A 167 6.80 -11.16 1.38
N ASP A 168 5.82 -11.52 2.22
CA ASP A 168 6.05 -11.69 3.65
C ASP A 168 6.65 -13.06 3.99
N THR A 169 6.30 -14.10 3.24
CA THR A 169 6.75 -15.47 3.51
C THR A 169 7.96 -15.83 2.66
N PRO A 170 9.14 -15.99 3.26
CA PRO A 170 10.31 -16.51 2.55
C PRO A 170 10.09 -17.97 2.14
N ASP A 171 10.88 -18.47 1.21
CA ASP A 171 10.84 -19.84 0.70
C ASP A 171 9.50 -20.26 0.10
N SER A 172 8.69 -19.28 -0.32
CA SER A 172 7.44 -19.49 -1.03
C SER A 172 7.66 -19.64 -2.55
N ILE A 173 6.62 -20.03 -3.30
CA ILE A 173 6.71 -20.16 -4.76
C ILE A 173 7.13 -18.84 -5.41
N LEU A 174 6.52 -17.73 -5.00
CA LEU A 174 6.77 -16.40 -5.58
C LEU A 174 8.13 -15.79 -5.17
N THR A 175 8.87 -16.39 -4.26
CA THR A 175 10.25 -15.97 -3.92
C THR A 175 11.33 -16.71 -4.71
N GLN A 176 10.95 -17.67 -5.56
CA GLN A 176 11.91 -18.38 -6.40
C GLN A 176 12.50 -17.45 -7.46
N PRO A 177 13.78 -17.64 -7.85
CA PRO A 177 14.47 -16.73 -8.77
C PRO A 177 13.80 -16.55 -10.14
N ASP A 178 13.04 -17.54 -10.61
CA ASP A 178 12.30 -17.49 -11.87
C ASP A 178 10.95 -16.79 -11.77
N LYS A 179 10.55 -16.31 -10.58
CA LYS A 179 9.27 -15.68 -10.31
C LYS A 179 9.37 -14.19 -9.98
N GLN A 180 10.55 -13.59 -10.08
CA GLN A 180 10.75 -12.21 -9.66
C GLN A 180 11.87 -11.53 -10.45
N ASP A 181 11.69 -10.25 -10.72
CA ASP A 181 12.74 -9.36 -11.22
C ASP A 181 13.24 -8.49 -10.05
N TYR A 182 12.32 -7.98 -9.25
CA TYR A 182 12.59 -7.20 -8.04
C TYR A 182 11.79 -7.73 -6.87
N LEU A 183 12.43 -7.94 -5.72
CA LEU A 183 11.82 -8.52 -4.53
C LEU A 183 12.19 -7.75 -3.28
N ILE A 184 11.18 -7.46 -2.46
CA ILE A 184 11.35 -7.09 -1.05
C ILE A 184 10.69 -8.16 -0.19
N LEU A 185 11.47 -8.78 0.70
CA LEU A 185 10.99 -9.72 1.70
C LEU A 185 10.61 -9.00 2.99
N TYR A 186 9.62 -9.54 3.70
CA TYR A 186 9.12 -9.02 4.98
C TYR A 186 8.67 -7.55 4.92
N PRO A 187 7.79 -7.20 3.98
CA PRO A 187 7.45 -5.80 3.73
C PRO A 187 6.61 -5.13 4.81
N MET A 188 6.20 -5.83 5.83
CA MET A 188 5.43 -5.32 6.97
C MET A 188 4.13 -4.61 6.53
N ASN A 189 3.91 -3.36 6.90
CA ASN A 189 2.68 -2.64 6.62
C ASN A 189 2.40 -2.50 5.10
N GLU A 190 1.34 -3.16 4.63
CA GLU A 190 1.04 -3.24 3.20
C GLU A 190 0.71 -1.89 2.56
N GLN A 191 -0.09 -1.09 3.21
CA GLN A 191 -0.51 0.20 2.66
C GLN A 191 0.66 1.18 2.59
N LEU A 192 1.47 1.23 3.64
CA LEU A 192 2.58 2.18 3.72
C LEU A 192 3.63 1.92 2.63
N LYS A 193 3.98 0.66 2.36
CA LYS A 193 4.92 0.31 1.27
C LYS A 193 4.40 0.74 -0.11
N PHE A 194 3.10 0.59 -0.36
CA PHE A 194 2.51 1.02 -1.62
C PHE A 194 2.46 2.55 -1.74
N TYR A 195 2.16 3.27 -0.66
CA TYR A 195 2.24 4.74 -0.66
C TYR A 195 3.66 5.25 -0.85
N MET A 196 4.67 4.63 -0.22
CA MET A 196 6.08 4.98 -0.44
C MET A 196 6.48 4.76 -1.89
N THR A 197 6.08 3.63 -2.49
CA THR A 197 6.29 3.33 -3.90
C THR A 197 5.63 4.38 -4.82
N ALA A 198 4.37 4.69 -4.58
CA ALA A 198 3.62 5.71 -5.34
C ALA A 198 4.22 7.11 -5.21
N ASN A 199 4.64 7.49 -4.01
CA ASN A 199 5.26 8.79 -3.76
C ASN A 199 6.59 8.93 -4.49
N TYR A 200 7.41 7.89 -4.47
CA TYR A 200 8.69 7.93 -5.16
C TYR A 200 8.53 7.93 -6.69
N LEU A 201 7.59 7.17 -7.23
CA LEU A 201 7.22 7.24 -8.64
C LEU A 201 6.80 8.65 -9.06
N MET A 202 5.96 9.33 -8.27
CA MET A 202 5.57 10.72 -8.52
C MET A 202 6.76 11.68 -8.40
N TYR A 203 7.66 11.46 -7.45
CA TYR A 203 8.89 12.24 -7.32
C TYR A 203 9.77 12.10 -8.57
N LYS A 204 10.01 10.88 -9.04
CA LYS A 204 10.77 10.61 -10.27
C LYS A 204 10.13 11.25 -11.51
N ASN A 205 8.80 11.37 -11.53
CA ASN A 205 8.06 12.02 -12.62
C ASN A 205 7.98 13.56 -12.47
N GLY A 206 8.65 14.15 -11.49
CA GLY A 206 8.61 15.59 -11.25
C GLY A 206 7.25 16.11 -10.74
N GLU A 207 6.47 15.25 -10.10
CA GLU A 207 5.13 15.56 -9.61
C GLU A 207 5.05 15.66 -8.08
N PHE A 208 6.19 15.50 -7.38
CA PHE A 208 6.28 15.55 -5.92
C PHE A 208 7.58 16.21 -5.43
N ASP A 209 7.71 17.52 -5.63
CA ASP A 209 8.92 18.29 -5.31
C ASP A 209 9.33 18.27 -3.83
N GLU A 210 8.36 18.06 -2.94
CA GLU A 210 8.60 18.06 -1.48
C GLU A 210 8.83 16.64 -0.90
N TYR A 211 9.23 15.68 -1.73
CA TYR A 211 9.36 14.26 -1.34
C TYR A 211 10.22 14.05 -0.08
N ASP A 212 11.40 14.64 -0.02
CA ASP A 212 12.32 14.46 1.12
C ASP A 212 11.75 15.05 2.42
N ARG A 213 11.14 16.22 2.32
CA ARG A 213 10.50 16.85 3.49
C ARG A 213 9.32 16.04 3.96
N TYR A 214 8.49 15.55 3.05
CA TYR A 214 7.34 14.70 3.37
C TYR A 214 7.75 13.44 4.11
N ASN A 215 8.81 12.76 3.67
CA ASN A 215 9.30 11.55 4.32
C ASN A 215 9.80 11.82 5.73
N LYS A 216 10.57 12.90 5.92
CA LYS A 216 11.06 13.30 7.25
C LYS A 216 9.92 13.65 8.22
N GLU A 217 8.91 14.36 7.71
CA GLU A 217 7.73 14.70 8.52
C GLU A 217 6.91 13.42 8.83
N MET A 218 6.75 12.51 7.88
CA MET A 218 6.01 11.26 8.06
C MET A 218 6.64 10.37 9.15
N GLU A 219 7.96 10.21 9.14
CA GLU A 219 8.68 9.46 10.17
C GLU A 219 8.41 10.03 11.59
N THR A 220 8.40 11.36 11.70
CA THR A 220 8.11 12.03 12.98
C THR A 220 6.64 11.80 13.41
N TYR A 221 5.69 12.01 12.50
CA TYR A 221 4.26 11.85 12.82
C TYR A 221 3.85 10.41 13.14
N LEU A 222 4.47 9.43 12.50
CA LEU A 222 4.18 8.02 12.76
C LEU A 222 4.84 7.50 14.04
N ALA A 223 5.94 8.12 14.47
CA ALA A 223 6.56 7.83 15.77
C ALA A 223 5.74 8.36 16.95
N ASP A 224 4.97 9.43 16.74
CA ASP A 224 4.14 10.08 17.75
C ASP A 224 2.68 9.56 17.80
N ALA A 225 2.28 8.66 16.91
CA ALA A 225 0.92 8.15 16.77
C ALA A 225 0.70 6.84 17.54
#